data_5b42ac656f362acdb5355e28df61f3fc
#
_entry.id   5b42ac656f362acdb5355e28df61f3fc
#
_cell.length_a   1.000
_cell.length_b   1.000
_cell.length_c   1.000
_cell.angle_alpha   90.00
_cell.angle_beta   90.00
_cell.angle_gamma   90.00
#
_symmetry.space_group_name_H-M   'P 1'
#
loop_
_entity.id
_entity.type
_entity.pdbx_description
1 polymer ?
#
loop_
_entity_poly.entity_id
_entity_poly.type
_entity_poly.pdbx_seq_one_letter_code
_entity_poly.pdbx_strand_id
1 'polypeptide(L)'
;MRFRHKKGSSLTSGSHRASRGVLLIVSIAAFAAGIYLLILVLTPNIPFLFPVEEINAKQLPKPAENRVYIPKIGVNVPLLTGGAEALEKGSWHRFPERGDPVEGGNFIVSAHRFSLGATPGKTRQKSPFYHIDKLDVGDQIIVDFDGKRYGYEITTHEEVKPTQVEI
;
A
#
# COMPACT_ATOMS: atom_id res chain seq x y z
N MET A 1 -49.19 -42.28 -56.45
CA MET A 1 -47.90 -42.16 -55.68
C MET A 1 -47.67 -40.72 -55.24
N ARG A 2 -47.76 -40.39 -53.96
CA ARG A 2 -47.72 -39.02 -53.47
C ARG A 2 -46.44 -38.87 -52.68
N PHE A 3 -45.45 -38.08 -53.16
CA PHE A 3 -44.22 -37.79 -52.48
C PHE A 3 -44.42 -36.64 -51.47
N ARG A 4 -44.11 -36.86 -50.21
CA ARG A 4 -44.21 -35.91 -49.12
C ARG A 4 -42.84 -35.26 -48.95
N HIS A 5 -42.68 -33.96 -49.29
CA HIS A 5 -41.49 -33.17 -48.97
C HIS A 5 -41.36 -32.94 -47.47
N LYS A 6 -40.27 -33.39 -46.89
CA LYS A 6 -39.92 -33.13 -45.50
C LYS A 6 -39.18 -31.78 -45.48
N LYS A 7 -39.77 -30.78 -44.83
CA LYS A 7 -39.19 -29.49 -44.60
C LYS A 7 -38.07 -29.62 -43.58
N GLY A 8 -36.82 -29.42 -43.95
CA GLY A 8 -35.67 -29.41 -43.05
C GLY A 8 -35.71 -28.18 -42.18
N SER A 9 -35.69 -28.40 -40.85
CA SER A 9 -35.64 -27.36 -39.85
C SER A 9 -34.23 -26.80 -39.78
N SER A 10 -34.03 -25.55 -40.16
CA SER A 10 -32.81 -24.76 -39.94
C SER A 10 -32.73 -24.25 -38.50
N LEU A 11 -32.23 -25.07 -37.59
CA LEU A 11 -32.05 -24.75 -36.18
C LEU A 11 -30.57 -24.78 -35.79
N THR A 12 -29.72 -23.88 -36.31
CA THR A 12 -28.34 -23.79 -35.79
C THR A 12 -27.70 -22.40 -35.88
N SER A 13 -28.40 -21.34 -36.31
CA SER A 13 -27.76 -20.02 -36.48
C SER A 13 -27.76 -19.12 -35.24
N GLY A 14 -28.59 -19.40 -34.23
CA GLY A 14 -28.73 -18.55 -33.03
C GLY A 14 -27.66 -18.79 -31.95
N SER A 15 -27.18 -20.01 -31.83
CA SER A 15 -26.26 -20.42 -30.75
C SER A 15 -24.87 -19.81 -30.90
N HIS A 16 -24.34 -19.71 -32.11
CA HIS A 16 -23.00 -19.15 -32.34
C HIS A 16 -22.89 -17.62 -32.16
N ARG A 17 -23.98 -16.89 -32.39
CA ARG A 17 -24.00 -15.44 -32.16
C ARG A 17 -24.05 -15.11 -30.69
N ALA A 18 -24.83 -15.84 -29.89
CA ALA A 18 -24.90 -15.68 -28.44
C ALA A 18 -23.56 -16.02 -27.77
N SER A 19 -22.88 -17.09 -28.19
CA SER A 19 -21.57 -17.46 -27.64
C SER A 19 -20.47 -16.43 -27.97
N ARG A 20 -20.47 -15.83 -29.16
CA ARG A 20 -19.52 -14.77 -29.54
C ARG A 20 -19.75 -13.49 -28.71
N GLY A 21 -21.01 -13.10 -28.47
CA GLY A 21 -21.33 -11.96 -27.63
C GLY A 21 -20.86 -12.14 -26.19
N VAL A 22 -21.09 -13.33 -25.62
CA VAL A 22 -20.59 -13.65 -24.26
C VAL A 22 -19.08 -13.63 -24.19
N LEU A 23 -18.39 -14.22 -25.19
CA LEU A 23 -16.91 -14.19 -25.24
C LEU A 23 -16.36 -12.76 -25.32
N LEU A 24 -16.99 -11.87 -26.10
CA LEU A 24 -16.58 -10.46 -26.17
C LEU A 24 -16.74 -9.76 -24.82
N ILE A 25 -17.87 -9.95 -24.15
CA ILE A 25 -18.13 -9.34 -22.83
C ILE A 25 -17.09 -9.83 -21.81
N VAL A 26 -16.85 -11.14 -21.76
CA VAL A 26 -15.85 -11.73 -20.87
C VAL A 26 -14.44 -11.19 -21.16
N SER A 27 -14.07 -11.07 -22.45
CA SER A 27 -12.77 -10.52 -22.85
C SER A 27 -12.62 -9.06 -22.44
N ILE A 28 -13.65 -8.23 -22.62
CA ILE A 28 -13.64 -6.83 -22.22
C ILE A 28 -13.55 -6.73 -20.68
N ALA A 29 -14.31 -7.54 -19.95
CA ALA A 29 -14.26 -7.55 -18.49
C ALA A 29 -12.89 -7.99 -17.97
N ALA A 30 -12.30 -9.02 -18.55
CA ALA A 30 -10.95 -9.48 -18.22
C ALA A 30 -9.89 -8.41 -18.51
N PHE A 31 -10.00 -7.72 -19.65
CA PHE A 31 -9.09 -6.63 -20.02
C PHE A 31 -9.22 -5.44 -19.05
N ALA A 32 -10.44 -5.04 -18.70
CA ALA A 32 -10.69 -3.98 -17.72
C ALA A 32 -10.14 -4.35 -16.33
N ALA A 33 -10.33 -5.59 -15.90
CA ALA A 33 -9.75 -6.10 -14.65
C ALA A 33 -8.22 -6.08 -14.69
N GLY A 34 -7.61 -6.46 -15.81
CA GLY A 34 -6.16 -6.38 -16.01
C GLY A 34 -5.62 -4.95 -15.91
N ILE A 35 -6.27 -3.98 -16.56
CA ILE A 35 -5.93 -2.55 -16.44
C ILE A 35 -6.07 -2.09 -14.99
N TYR A 36 -7.15 -2.45 -14.31
CA TYR A 36 -7.37 -2.07 -12.92
C TYR A 36 -6.25 -2.59 -12.00
N LEU A 37 -5.88 -3.86 -12.14
CA LEU A 37 -4.76 -4.44 -11.38
C LEU A 37 -3.44 -3.75 -11.70
N LEU A 38 -3.19 -3.43 -12.97
CA LEU A 38 -2.00 -2.68 -13.37
C LEU A 38 -1.96 -1.30 -12.70
N ILE A 39 -3.08 -0.57 -12.68
CA ILE A 39 -3.19 0.70 -11.98
C ILE A 39 -2.87 0.53 -10.49
N LEU A 40 -3.41 -0.48 -9.82
CA LEU A 40 -3.14 -0.72 -8.40
C LEU A 40 -1.64 -0.95 -8.12
N VAL A 41 -0.98 -1.74 -8.95
CA VAL A 41 0.45 -2.06 -8.80
C VAL A 41 1.33 -0.84 -9.11
N LEU A 42 0.97 -0.07 -10.15
CA LEU A 42 1.73 1.12 -10.55
C LEU A 42 1.40 2.37 -9.72
N THR A 43 0.33 2.34 -8.92
CA THR A 43 -0.15 3.48 -8.13
C THR A 43 0.99 4.24 -7.42
N PRO A 44 1.91 3.56 -6.71
CA PRO A 44 2.96 4.27 -5.99
C PRO A 44 3.95 5.01 -6.90
N ASN A 45 4.11 4.57 -8.16
CA ASN A 45 5.01 5.19 -9.14
C ASN A 45 4.35 6.31 -9.96
N ILE A 46 3.04 6.51 -9.78
CA ILE A 46 2.30 7.55 -10.49
C ILE A 46 2.17 8.77 -9.56
N PRO A 47 2.89 9.88 -9.77
CA PRO A 47 2.90 11.03 -8.85
C PRO A 47 1.50 11.59 -8.57
N PHE A 48 0.60 11.53 -9.55
CA PHE A 48 -0.78 11.96 -9.40
C PHE A 48 -1.60 11.06 -8.44
N LEU A 49 -1.35 9.74 -8.45
CA LEU A 49 -2.08 8.78 -7.59
C LEU A 49 -1.40 8.61 -6.23
N PHE A 50 -0.10 8.89 -6.15
CA PHE A 50 0.71 8.76 -4.94
C PHE A 50 1.59 10.00 -4.75
N PRO A 51 0.99 11.17 -4.55
CA PRO A 51 1.76 12.39 -4.34
C PRO A 51 2.57 12.28 -3.05
N VAL A 52 3.80 12.75 -3.10
CA VAL A 52 4.58 13.02 -1.90
C VAL A 52 4.20 14.43 -1.46
N GLU A 53 3.43 14.52 -0.41
CA GLU A 53 3.05 15.78 0.21
C GLU A 53 3.88 15.97 1.47
N GLU A 54 4.83 16.90 1.41
CA GLU A 54 5.67 17.19 2.56
C GLU A 54 4.83 17.75 3.71
N ILE A 55 5.11 17.27 4.91
CA ILE A 55 4.41 17.70 6.13
C ILE A 55 5.19 18.85 6.75
N ASN A 56 4.49 19.93 7.07
CA ASN A 56 5.10 21.01 7.83
C ASN A 56 5.24 20.60 9.31
N ALA A 57 6.46 20.23 9.71
CA ALA A 57 6.76 19.80 11.07
C ALA A 57 6.37 20.82 12.15
N LYS A 58 6.36 22.12 11.83
CA LYS A 58 5.98 23.18 12.76
C LYS A 58 4.47 23.31 12.98
N GLN A 59 3.67 22.69 12.12
CA GLN A 59 2.19 22.74 12.14
C GLN A 59 1.57 21.43 12.60
N LEU A 60 2.37 20.49 13.11
CA LEU A 60 1.83 19.25 13.66
C LEU A 60 0.93 19.51 14.85
N PRO A 61 -0.20 18.79 14.99
CA PRO A 61 -1.09 18.90 16.14
C PRO A 61 -0.33 18.50 17.43
N LYS A 62 -0.91 18.84 18.58
CA LYS A 62 -0.37 18.35 19.85
C LYS A 62 -0.42 16.83 19.91
N PRO A 63 0.59 16.18 20.50
CA PRO A 63 0.59 14.73 20.67
C PRO A 63 -0.65 14.26 21.44
N ALA A 64 -1.46 13.43 20.80
CA ALA A 64 -2.68 12.86 21.40
C ALA A 64 -2.68 11.33 21.35
N GLU A 65 -1.95 10.76 20.40
CA GLU A 65 -1.78 9.32 20.19
C GLU A 65 -0.35 9.04 19.72
N ASN A 66 0.08 7.80 19.85
CA ASN A 66 1.39 7.39 19.34
C ASN A 66 1.39 7.39 17.81
N ARG A 67 2.27 8.20 17.21
CA ARG A 67 2.34 8.41 15.75
C ARG A 67 3.77 8.60 15.27
N VAL A 68 4.00 8.25 14.02
CA VAL A 68 5.24 8.54 13.31
C VAL A 68 4.96 9.53 12.18
N TYR A 69 5.77 10.57 12.12
CA TYR A 69 5.79 11.53 11.03
C TYR A 69 7.18 11.53 10.39
N ILE A 70 7.22 11.48 9.05
CA ILE A 70 8.44 11.69 8.29
C ILE A 70 8.12 12.79 7.27
N PRO A 71 8.43 14.06 7.60
CA PRO A 71 7.94 15.23 6.88
C PRO A 71 8.28 15.20 5.39
N LYS A 72 9.51 14.89 5.03
CA LYS A 72 10.01 14.90 3.65
C LYS A 72 9.25 13.98 2.71
N ILE A 73 8.76 12.85 3.20
CA ILE A 73 8.03 11.85 2.39
C ILE A 73 6.55 11.76 2.74
N GLY A 74 6.02 12.72 3.50
CA GLY A 74 4.59 12.83 3.80
C GLY A 74 4.03 11.70 4.69
N VAL A 75 4.86 11.03 5.47
CA VAL A 75 4.40 9.97 6.38
C VAL A 75 3.74 10.58 7.60
N ASN A 76 2.52 10.13 7.88
CA ASN A 76 1.74 10.46 9.08
C ASN A 76 0.86 9.25 9.41
N VAL A 77 1.38 8.35 10.23
CA VAL A 77 0.73 7.07 10.54
C VAL A 77 0.75 6.77 12.03
N PRO A 78 -0.25 6.04 12.54
CA PRO A 78 -0.22 5.57 13.92
C PRO A 78 0.99 4.66 14.17
N LEU A 79 1.55 4.76 15.36
CA LEU A 79 2.56 3.85 15.89
C LEU A 79 1.89 2.87 16.83
N LEU A 80 1.79 1.63 16.42
CA LEU A 80 1.04 0.58 17.11
C LEU A 80 1.99 -0.43 17.75
N THR A 81 1.58 -0.98 18.87
CA THR A 81 2.21 -2.14 19.53
C THR A 81 1.43 -3.42 19.19
N GLY A 82 1.94 -4.58 19.59
CA GLY A 82 1.32 -5.88 19.36
C GLY A 82 2.06 -6.72 18.34
N GLY A 83 1.33 -7.41 17.48
CA GLY A 83 1.92 -8.29 16.46
C GLY A 83 2.03 -7.63 15.08
N ALA A 84 2.36 -8.46 14.09
CA ALA A 84 2.55 -8.02 12.70
C ALA A 84 1.29 -7.41 12.04
N GLU A 85 0.10 -7.63 12.61
CA GLU A 85 -1.16 -7.01 12.18
C GLU A 85 -1.16 -5.48 12.31
N ALA A 86 -0.27 -4.92 13.14
CA ALA A 86 -0.05 -3.48 13.24
C ALA A 86 0.38 -2.86 11.91
N LEU A 87 1.14 -3.60 11.08
CA LEU A 87 1.61 -3.17 9.77
C LEU A 87 0.46 -2.87 8.78
N GLU A 88 -0.69 -3.53 8.94
CA GLU A 88 -1.87 -3.30 8.10
C GLU A 88 -2.57 -1.96 8.38
N LYS A 89 -2.28 -1.35 9.52
CA LYS A 89 -2.93 -0.14 10.02
C LYS A 89 -2.01 1.08 10.08
N GLY A 90 -0.70 0.89 9.98
CA GLY A 90 0.27 1.98 10.06
C GLY A 90 1.70 1.49 10.25
N SER A 91 2.38 1.99 11.28
CA SER A 91 3.70 1.53 11.69
C SER A 91 3.61 0.70 12.96
N TRP A 92 4.55 -0.20 13.12
CA TRP A 92 4.65 -1.14 14.23
C TRP A 92 5.88 -0.83 15.08
N HIS A 93 5.69 -0.56 16.36
CA HIS A 93 6.75 -0.57 17.35
C HIS A 93 7.12 -2.02 17.65
N ARG A 94 8.15 -2.49 16.96
CA ARG A 94 8.61 -3.87 17.04
C ARG A 94 9.58 -4.03 18.21
N PHE A 95 9.42 -5.06 19.01
CA PHE A 95 10.25 -5.35 20.18
C PHE A 95 10.29 -4.19 21.20
N PRO A 96 9.14 -3.79 21.76
CA PRO A 96 9.08 -2.66 22.72
C PRO A 96 9.97 -2.87 23.95
N GLU A 97 10.28 -4.11 24.29
CA GLU A 97 11.18 -4.45 25.38
C GLU A 97 12.65 -4.07 25.14
N ARG A 98 13.02 -3.70 23.90
CA ARG A 98 14.38 -3.28 23.54
C ARG A 98 14.61 -1.79 23.65
N GLY A 99 13.55 -1.01 23.71
CA GLY A 99 13.63 0.44 23.87
C GLY A 99 12.44 1.19 23.29
N ASP A 100 12.27 2.39 23.77
CA ASP A 100 11.26 3.34 23.34
C ASP A 100 11.79 4.79 23.43
N PRO A 101 11.02 5.80 22.96
CA PRO A 101 11.46 7.19 23.02
C PRO A 101 11.64 7.76 24.43
N VAL A 102 11.05 7.16 25.48
CA VAL A 102 11.12 7.64 26.89
C VAL A 102 12.31 7.04 27.60
N GLU A 103 12.45 5.73 27.52
CA GLU A 103 13.50 4.98 28.23
C GLU A 103 14.81 4.91 27.45
N GLY A 104 14.76 5.20 26.13
CA GLY A 104 15.90 5.03 25.24
C GLY A 104 16.07 3.57 24.81
N GLY A 105 17.29 3.18 24.41
CA GLY A 105 17.57 1.84 23.90
C GLY A 105 17.37 1.74 22.40
N ASN A 106 17.10 0.51 21.91
CA ASN A 106 16.92 0.25 20.49
C ASN A 106 15.44 0.34 20.11
N PHE A 107 14.96 1.54 19.83
CA PHE A 107 13.58 1.79 19.40
C PHE A 107 13.39 1.40 17.93
N ILE A 108 12.70 0.31 17.67
CA ILE A 108 12.52 -0.25 16.32
C ILE A 108 11.12 0.02 15.79
N VAL A 109 11.04 0.75 14.67
CA VAL A 109 9.79 1.02 13.96
C VAL A 109 9.82 0.33 12.61
N SER A 110 8.78 -0.45 12.33
CA SER A 110 8.60 -1.14 11.05
C SER A 110 7.31 -0.69 10.37
N ALA A 111 7.32 -0.61 9.04
CA ALA A 111 6.11 -0.40 8.24
C ALA A 111 6.30 -1.02 6.84
N HIS A 112 5.18 -1.24 6.14
CA HIS A 112 5.26 -1.76 4.77
C HIS A 112 5.86 -0.73 3.82
N ARG A 113 6.86 -1.15 3.03
CA ARG A 113 7.29 -0.40 1.86
C ARG A 113 6.24 -0.48 0.76
N PHE A 114 5.72 -1.67 0.49
CA PHE A 114 4.61 -1.87 -0.44
C PHE A 114 3.67 -2.97 0.05
N SER A 115 2.38 -2.65 0.11
CA SER A 115 1.30 -3.60 0.38
C SER A 115 0.10 -3.25 -0.47
N LEU A 116 -0.37 -4.22 -1.27
CA LEU A 116 -1.48 -4.02 -2.19
C LEU A 116 -2.80 -3.85 -1.43
N GLY A 117 -3.52 -2.78 -1.74
CA GLY A 117 -4.88 -2.53 -1.26
C GLY A 117 -5.92 -2.77 -2.35
N ALA A 118 -7.19 -2.79 -1.97
CA ALA A 118 -8.29 -2.95 -2.92
C ALA A 118 -8.51 -1.71 -3.81
N THR A 119 -7.95 -0.57 -3.46
CA THR A 119 -8.00 0.67 -4.25
C THR A 119 -6.65 1.39 -4.18
N PRO A 120 -6.33 2.33 -5.10
CA PRO A 120 -5.13 3.14 -5.05
C PRO A 120 -4.92 3.83 -3.69
N GLY A 121 -5.97 4.42 -3.12
CA GLY A 121 -5.89 5.05 -1.81
C GLY A 121 -5.59 4.07 -0.68
N LYS A 122 -6.13 2.84 -0.74
CA LYS A 122 -5.80 1.78 0.22
C LYS A 122 -4.39 1.24 0.04
N THR A 123 -3.90 1.12 -1.18
CA THR A 123 -2.49 0.76 -1.45
C THR A 123 -1.56 1.79 -0.82
N ARG A 124 -1.84 3.09 -1.00
CA ARG A 124 -1.08 4.16 -0.37
C ARG A 124 -1.11 4.08 1.17
N GLN A 125 -2.29 3.92 1.75
CA GLN A 125 -2.47 3.83 3.20
C GLN A 125 -1.69 2.66 3.82
N LYS A 126 -1.61 1.52 3.11
CA LYS A 126 -0.89 0.32 3.53
C LYS A 126 0.60 0.35 3.23
N SER A 127 1.09 1.35 2.52
CA SER A 127 2.49 1.46 2.08
C SER A 127 3.14 2.75 2.58
N PRO A 128 3.16 3.02 3.90
CA PRO A 128 3.63 4.30 4.41
C PRO A 128 5.12 4.54 4.12
N PHE A 129 5.95 3.48 4.07
CA PHE A 129 7.38 3.58 3.81
C PHE A 129 7.74 3.39 2.33
N TYR A 130 6.78 3.58 1.41
CA TYR A 130 7.06 3.42 -0.02
C TYR A 130 8.22 4.29 -0.52
N HIS A 131 8.28 5.53 -0.06
CA HIS A 131 9.28 6.50 -0.46
C HIS A 131 10.47 6.61 0.53
N ILE A 132 10.71 5.60 1.37
CA ILE A 132 11.79 5.62 2.36
C ILE A 132 13.17 5.75 1.71
N ASP A 133 13.30 5.29 0.46
CA ASP A 133 14.50 5.41 -0.37
C ASP A 133 14.83 6.86 -0.78
N LYS A 134 13.91 7.81 -0.58
CA LYS A 134 14.11 9.25 -0.84
C LYS A 134 14.66 10.01 0.38
N LEU A 135 14.84 9.32 1.49
CA LEU A 135 15.40 9.92 2.70
C LEU A 135 16.92 9.94 2.64
N ASP A 136 17.48 11.02 3.12
CA ASP A 136 18.91 11.24 3.22
C ASP A 136 19.35 11.41 4.67
N VAL A 137 20.63 11.29 4.94
CA VAL A 137 21.23 11.67 6.23
C VAL A 137 20.94 13.14 6.51
N GLY A 138 20.46 13.44 7.71
CA GLY A 138 20.01 14.77 8.13
C GLY A 138 18.50 14.98 8.05
N ASP A 139 17.76 14.11 7.36
CA ASP A 139 16.29 14.18 7.35
C ASP A 139 15.68 13.84 8.71
N GLN A 140 14.54 14.48 9.00
CA GLN A 140 13.88 14.36 10.30
C GLN A 140 12.82 13.25 10.32
N ILE A 141 12.80 12.54 11.44
CA ILE A 141 11.70 11.66 11.85
C ILE A 141 11.15 12.19 13.16
N ILE A 142 9.84 12.35 13.24
CA ILE A 142 9.16 12.83 14.44
C ILE A 142 8.26 11.72 14.97
N VAL A 143 8.35 11.46 16.26
CA VAL A 143 7.55 10.45 16.94
C VAL A 143 6.78 11.10 18.07
N ASP A 144 5.45 11.00 18.02
CA ASP A 144 4.60 11.26 19.15
C ASP A 144 4.46 9.93 19.92
N PHE A 145 4.86 9.95 21.18
CA PHE A 145 4.85 8.78 22.05
C PHE A 145 4.51 9.18 23.48
N ASP A 146 3.53 8.54 24.06
CA ASP A 146 3.06 8.78 25.43
C ASP A 146 2.81 10.27 25.74
N GLY A 147 2.09 10.94 24.81
CA GLY A 147 1.72 12.34 24.92
C GLY A 147 2.86 13.35 24.77
N LYS A 148 4.05 12.91 24.39
CA LYS A 148 5.23 13.74 24.13
C LYS A 148 5.70 13.60 22.69
N ARG A 149 6.43 14.61 22.21
CA ARG A 149 7.01 14.63 20.86
C ARG A 149 8.52 14.50 20.94
N TYR A 150 9.05 13.56 20.17
CA TYR A 150 10.48 13.27 20.04
C TYR A 150 10.91 13.50 18.60
N GLY A 151 12.04 14.20 18.42
CA GLY A 151 12.66 14.43 17.12
C GLY A 151 13.90 13.58 16.97
N TYR A 152 14.01 12.90 15.82
CA TYR A 152 15.17 12.12 15.41
C TYR A 152 15.71 12.67 14.11
N GLU A 153 17.00 12.51 13.89
CA GLU A 153 17.68 12.81 12.64
C GLU A 153 18.28 11.54 12.08
N ILE A 154 18.14 11.31 10.80
CA ILE A 154 18.73 10.13 10.14
C ILE A 154 20.24 10.30 10.10
N THR A 155 20.97 9.40 10.71
CA THR A 155 22.44 9.38 10.71
C THR A 155 23.01 8.37 9.71
N THR A 156 22.23 7.34 9.37
CA THR A 156 22.65 6.29 8.43
C THR A 156 21.42 5.80 7.65
N HIS A 157 21.63 5.55 6.36
CA HIS A 157 20.61 4.96 5.48
C HIS A 157 21.26 3.82 4.70
N GLU A 158 20.78 2.59 4.91
CA GLU A 158 21.35 1.39 4.29
C GLU A 158 20.24 0.50 3.73
N GLU A 159 20.51 -0.12 2.58
CA GLU A 159 19.71 -1.21 2.05
C GLU A 159 20.38 -2.53 2.35
N VAL A 160 19.71 -3.39 3.12
CA VAL A 160 20.22 -4.69 3.54
C VAL A 160 19.46 -5.83 2.87
N LYS A 161 20.16 -6.93 2.59
CA LYS A 161 19.51 -8.15 2.08
C LYS A 161 18.73 -8.84 3.21
N PRO A 162 17.67 -9.60 2.88
CA PRO A 162 16.87 -10.31 3.89
C PRO A 162 17.66 -11.24 4.79
N THR A 163 18.83 -11.73 4.30
CA THR A 163 19.75 -12.62 5.05
C THR A 163 20.74 -11.87 5.94
N GLN A 164 20.77 -10.54 5.91
CA GLN A 164 21.70 -9.69 6.66
C GLN A 164 21.01 -8.98 7.83
N VAL A 165 19.77 -9.33 8.15
CA VAL A 165 19.03 -8.77 9.27
C VAL A 165 19.40 -9.56 10.52
N GLU A 166 20.48 -9.20 11.16
CA GLU A 166 20.78 -9.60 12.52
C GLU A 166 20.09 -8.63 13.47
N ILE A 167 19.05 -9.11 14.16
CA ILE A 167 18.24 -8.33 15.09
C ILE A 167 18.60 -8.71 16.54
#